data_af3408e0e494bb8c76fe44b7c352156c
#
_entry.id   af3408e0e494bb8c76fe44b7c352156c
#
_cell.length_a   1.000
_cell.length_b   1.000
_cell.length_c   1.000
_cell.angle_alpha   90.00
_cell.angle_beta   90.00
_cell.angle_gamma   90.00
#
_symmetry.space_group_name_H-M   'P 1'
#
loop_
_entity.id
_entity.type
_entity.pdbx_description
1 polymer ?
#
loop_
_entity_poly.entity_id
_entity_poly.type
_entity_poly.pdbx_seq_one_letter_code
_entity_poly.pdbx_strand_id
1 'polypeptide(L)'
;MKTTAFHKYHVAAGAKMAEFAGYDMPIEFTGINDEHLAVRQGAGVFDVSHMGEIWVKGPKALDLLQRITTNDVSKLFPGKVQYSCMPNGRGGIVDDILVYKFTDEKYMLCVNAANTDKDWAHICREGEAFGMRPGTELENASDDICQLAVQGPLAMKIVQKLVAHPVEQMPYYTFE
;
A
#
# COMPACT_ATOMS: atom_id res chain seq x y z
N MET A 1 13.48 -13.94 8.81
CA MET A 1 12.22 -13.20 8.60
C MET A 1 12.52 -11.73 8.74
N LYS A 2 11.91 -10.90 7.91
CA LYS A 2 11.93 -9.43 8.08
C LYS A 2 11.04 -9.03 9.29
N THR A 3 11.20 -7.80 9.76
CA THR A 3 10.36 -7.22 10.82
C THR A 3 9.88 -5.84 10.38
N THR A 4 8.68 -5.45 10.80
CA THR A 4 8.18 -4.08 10.59
C THR A 4 8.77 -3.12 11.63
N ALA A 5 8.62 -1.82 11.42
CA ALA A 5 9.03 -0.80 12.40
C ALA A 5 8.27 -0.94 13.74
N PHE A 6 7.07 -1.53 13.71
CA PHE A 6 6.22 -1.74 14.89
C PHE A 6 6.44 -3.08 15.60
N HIS A 7 7.25 -3.98 15.06
CA HIS A 7 7.48 -5.33 15.59
C HIS A 7 7.74 -5.36 17.11
N LYS A 8 8.66 -4.52 17.61
CA LYS A 8 8.96 -4.46 19.05
C LYS A 8 7.75 -4.10 19.93
N TYR A 9 6.83 -3.31 19.39
CA TYR A 9 5.61 -2.93 20.11
C TYR A 9 4.60 -4.07 20.13
N HIS A 10 4.50 -4.85 19.06
CA HIS A 10 3.67 -6.05 19.00
C HIS A 10 4.12 -7.09 20.03
N VAL A 11 5.42 -7.36 20.06
CA VAL A 11 6.02 -8.29 21.05
C VAL A 11 5.78 -7.77 22.48
N ALA A 12 6.03 -6.49 22.75
CA ALA A 12 5.82 -5.90 24.07
C ALA A 12 4.35 -5.90 24.52
N ALA A 13 3.41 -5.84 23.55
CA ALA A 13 1.98 -5.95 23.82
C ALA A 13 1.50 -7.40 23.98
N GLY A 14 2.38 -8.38 23.90
CA GLY A 14 2.04 -9.80 24.08
C GLY A 14 1.39 -10.46 22.87
N ALA A 15 1.62 -9.92 21.66
CA ALA A 15 1.09 -10.50 20.44
C ALA A 15 1.62 -11.92 20.23
N LYS A 16 0.77 -12.80 19.73
CA LYS A 16 1.19 -14.07 19.16
C LYS A 16 1.75 -13.81 17.77
N MET A 17 3.06 -13.96 17.63
CA MET A 17 3.78 -13.69 16.39
C MET A 17 3.82 -14.93 15.50
N ALA A 18 3.75 -14.74 14.18
CA ALA A 18 3.96 -15.80 13.19
C ALA A 18 4.50 -15.22 11.87
N GLU A 19 5.04 -16.11 11.05
CA GLU A 19 5.47 -15.76 9.70
C GLU A 19 4.26 -15.43 8.82
N PHE A 20 4.33 -14.27 8.15
CA PHE A 20 3.38 -13.84 7.14
C PHE A 20 4.10 -13.07 6.04
N ALA A 21 4.06 -13.56 4.81
CA ALA A 21 4.69 -12.93 3.63
C ALA A 21 6.18 -12.58 3.83
N GLY A 22 6.93 -13.43 4.55
CA GLY A 22 8.34 -13.24 4.83
C GLY A 22 8.66 -12.39 6.06
N TYR A 23 7.65 -11.85 6.72
CA TYR A 23 7.76 -11.03 7.94
C TYR A 23 7.31 -11.80 9.18
N ASP A 24 7.86 -11.42 10.34
CA ASP A 24 7.37 -11.83 11.67
C ASP A 24 6.25 -10.86 12.09
N MET A 25 5.00 -11.30 11.99
CA MET A 25 3.80 -10.46 12.13
C MET A 25 2.91 -10.89 13.30
N PRO A 26 2.20 -9.94 13.95
CA PRO A 26 1.21 -10.27 14.97
C PRO A 26 -0.05 -10.86 14.32
N ILE A 27 -0.44 -12.05 14.71
CA ILE A 27 -1.67 -12.69 14.22
C ILE A 27 -2.84 -12.52 15.18
N GLU A 28 -2.59 -12.37 16.46
CA GLU A 28 -3.59 -12.08 17.50
C GLU A 28 -2.93 -11.55 18.77
N PHE A 29 -3.68 -10.85 19.61
CA PHE A 29 -3.28 -10.37 20.94
C PHE A 29 -4.12 -11.02 22.04
N THR A 30 -5.44 -10.89 21.97
CA THR A 30 -6.39 -11.41 22.99
C THR A 30 -7.24 -12.56 22.46
N GLY A 31 -7.22 -12.79 21.16
CA GLY A 31 -7.96 -13.84 20.48
C GLY A 31 -8.71 -13.33 19.26
N ILE A 32 -8.68 -14.11 18.19
CA ILE A 32 -9.18 -13.74 16.85
C ILE A 32 -10.65 -13.28 16.89
N ASN A 33 -11.52 -14.00 17.62
CA ASN A 33 -12.95 -13.68 17.65
C ASN A 33 -13.23 -12.36 18.37
N ASP A 34 -12.58 -12.13 19.50
CA ASP A 34 -12.78 -10.92 20.30
C ASP A 34 -12.22 -9.69 19.57
N GLU A 35 -11.08 -9.82 18.93
CA GLU A 35 -10.47 -8.77 18.11
C GLU A 35 -11.30 -8.49 16.86
N HIS A 36 -11.84 -9.51 16.19
CA HIS A 36 -12.79 -9.32 15.10
C HIS A 36 -14.02 -8.52 15.53
N LEU A 37 -14.62 -8.87 16.67
CA LEU A 37 -15.77 -8.14 17.20
C LEU A 37 -15.42 -6.70 17.60
N ALA A 38 -14.23 -6.49 18.18
CA ALA A 38 -13.74 -5.15 18.51
C ALA A 38 -13.66 -4.23 17.29
N VAL A 39 -13.14 -4.75 16.17
CA VAL A 39 -13.11 -4.01 14.89
C VAL A 39 -14.52 -3.76 14.35
N ARG A 40 -15.41 -4.78 14.38
CA ARG A 40 -16.77 -4.66 13.84
C ARG A 40 -17.67 -3.70 14.64
N GLN A 41 -17.46 -3.59 15.95
CA GLN A 41 -18.29 -2.79 16.86
C GLN A 41 -17.63 -1.46 17.26
N GLY A 42 -16.32 -1.35 17.09
CA GLY A 42 -15.52 -0.21 17.53
C GLY A 42 -14.48 0.20 16.51
N ALA A 43 -13.21 -0.07 16.82
CA ALA A 43 -12.09 0.14 15.89
C ALA A 43 -10.94 -0.82 16.20
N GLY A 44 -10.14 -1.11 15.18
CA GLY A 44 -8.86 -1.80 15.27
C GLY A 44 -7.79 -1.11 14.44
N VAL A 45 -6.54 -1.30 14.85
CA VAL A 45 -5.36 -0.84 14.12
C VAL A 45 -4.57 -2.06 13.67
N PHE A 46 -4.26 -2.12 12.39
CA PHE A 46 -3.48 -3.21 11.80
C PHE A 46 -2.16 -2.66 11.27
N ASP A 47 -1.05 -3.29 11.65
CA ASP A 47 0.23 -3.06 11.01
C ASP A 47 0.21 -3.73 9.63
N VAL A 48 0.27 -2.92 8.58
CA VAL A 48 0.34 -3.37 7.19
C VAL A 48 1.63 -2.90 6.52
N SER A 49 2.65 -2.56 7.33
CA SER A 49 3.97 -2.10 6.88
C SER A 49 4.80 -3.17 6.15
N HIS A 50 4.26 -4.36 6.00
CA HIS A 50 4.85 -5.42 5.17
C HIS A 50 4.51 -5.27 3.68
N MET A 51 3.56 -4.41 3.33
CA MET A 51 3.25 -4.08 1.93
C MET A 51 4.43 -3.40 1.24
N GLY A 52 4.42 -3.36 -0.08
CA GLY A 52 5.45 -2.69 -0.85
C GLY A 52 4.98 -1.35 -1.40
N GLU A 53 5.85 -0.34 -1.37
CA GLU A 53 5.61 0.99 -1.91
C GLU A 53 6.66 1.32 -2.97
N ILE A 54 6.17 1.61 -4.18
CA ILE A 54 7.01 1.90 -5.34
C ILE A 54 6.65 3.26 -5.91
N TRP A 55 7.62 4.17 -5.94
CA TRP A 55 7.49 5.45 -6.61
C TRP A 55 7.71 5.31 -8.10
N VAL A 56 6.83 5.96 -8.88
CA VAL A 56 6.94 6.15 -10.32
C VAL A 56 6.87 7.65 -10.59
N LYS A 57 7.97 8.22 -11.11
CA LYS A 57 8.18 9.67 -11.20
C LYS A 57 8.59 10.09 -12.62
N GLY A 58 8.33 11.35 -12.96
CA GLY A 58 8.76 11.97 -14.21
C GLY A 58 7.70 11.97 -15.32
N PRO A 59 8.01 12.60 -16.47
CA PRO A 59 7.03 12.89 -17.52
C PRO A 59 6.47 11.63 -18.23
N LYS A 60 7.11 10.47 -18.03
CA LYS A 60 6.67 9.19 -18.58
C LYS A 60 5.95 8.29 -17.57
N ALA A 61 5.72 8.78 -16.35
CA ALA A 61 5.06 8.01 -15.30
C ALA A 61 3.66 7.54 -15.71
N LEU A 62 2.83 8.44 -16.27
CA LEU A 62 1.50 8.09 -16.75
C LEU A 62 1.56 7.04 -17.88
N ASP A 63 2.45 7.20 -18.84
CA ASP A 63 2.59 6.29 -19.98
C ASP A 63 2.92 4.87 -19.49
N LEU A 64 3.87 4.75 -18.55
CA LEU A 64 4.22 3.47 -17.92
C LEU A 64 3.02 2.87 -17.20
N LEU A 65 2.34 3.66 -16.34
CA LEU A 65 1.22 3.15 -15.55
C LEU A 65 0.04 2.71 -16.43
N GLN A 66 -0.27 3.43 -17.50
CA GLN A 66 -1.25 3.02 -18.50
C GLN A 66 -0.86 1.70 -19.21
N ARG A 67 0.43 1.45 -19.36
CA ARG A 67 0.95 0.22 -19.96
C ARG A 67 0.82 -0.99 -19.05
N ILE A 68 1.09 -0.81 -17.74
CA ILE A 68 1.19 -1.92 -16.79
C ILE A 68 -0.07 -2.15 -15.95
N THR A 69 -1.13 -1.36 -16.10
CA THR A 69 -2.36 -1.52 -15.34
C THR A 69 -3.58 -1.72 -16.23
N THR A 70 -4.63 -2.33 -15.68
CA THR A 70 -5.88 -2.61 -16.40
C THR A 70 -6.87 -1.45 -16.35
N ASN A 71 -6.77 -0.57 -15.35
CA ASN A 71 -7.63 0.60 -15.22
C ASN A 71 -7.01 1.83 -15.90
N ASP A 72 -7.86 2.79 -16.24
CA ASP A 72 -7.45 4.04 -16.88
C ASP A 72 -6.91 5.04 -15.85
N VAL A 73 -5.57 5.07 -15.70
CA VAL A 73 -4.85 5.95 -14.77
C VAL A 73 -5.00 7.43 -15.14
N SER A 74 -5.29 7.75 -16.40
CA SER A 74 -5.50 9.14 -16.85
C SER A 74 -6.71 9.81 -16.21
N LYS A 75 -7.65 9.03 -15.66
CA LYS A 75 -8.82 9.52 -14.92
C LYS A 75 -8.53 9.95 -13.50
N LEU A 76 -7.32 9.64 -12.98
CA LEU A 76 -6.93 10.09 -11.66
C LEU A 76 -6.60 11.59 -11.66
N PHE A 77 -7.02 12.27 -10.61
CA PHE A 77 -6.58 13.61 -10.26
C PHE A 77 -5.67 13.56 -9.01
N PRO A 78 -4.83 14.57 -8.72
CA PRO A 78 -4.01 14.59 -7.51
C PRO A 78 -4.84 14.37 -6.24
N GLY A 79 -4.37 13.48 -5.35
CA GLY A 79 -5.11 13.06 -4.16
C GLY A 79 -6.07 11.87 -4.38
N LYS A 80 -6.18 11.34 -5.61
CA LYS A 80 -7.04 10.19 -5.91
C LYS A 80 -6.26 8.89 -5.93
N VAL A 81 -6.90 7.81 -5.44
CA VAL A 81 -6.41 6.43 -5.50
C VAL A 81 -7.24 5.60 -6.48
N GLN A 82 -6.61 4.64 -7.13
CA GLN A 82 -7.26 3.69 -8.01
C GLN A 82 -6.77 2.26 -7.73
N TYR A 83 -7.70 1.35 -7.52
CA TYR A 83 -7.40 -0.09 -7.52
C TYR A 83 -7.28 -0.58 -8.97
N SER A 84 -6.27 -1.39 -9.25
CA SER A 84 -6.02 -1.95 -10.58
C SER A 84 -5.32 -3.30 -10.49
N CYS A 85 -5.35 -4.07 -11.57
CA CYS A 85 -4.50 -5.25 -11.74
C CYS A 85 -3.32 -4.93 -12.65
N MET A 86 -2.20 -5.58 -12.41
CA MET A 86 -1.00 -5.58 -13.28
C MET A 86 -1.00 -6.83 -14.15
N PRO A 87 -1.33 -6.76 -15.46
CA PRO A 87 -1.31 -7.91 -16.35
C PRO A 87 0.11 -8.29 -16.78
N ASN A 88 0.32 -9.57 -17.07
CA ASN A 88 1.61 -10.10 -17.55
C ASN A 88 1.75 -10.11 -19.09
N GLY A 89 0.77 -9.55 -19.81
CA GLY A 89 0.74 -9.54 -21.28
C GLY A 89 0.41 -10.88 -21.94
N ARG A 90 0.12 -11.95 -21.17
CA ARG A 90 -0.18 -13.31 -21.68
C ARG A 90 -1.47 -13.89 -21.08
N GLY A 91 -2.40 -13.00 -20.68
CA GLY A 91 -3.70 -13.39 -20.13
C GLY A 91 -3.71 -13.67 -18.62
N GLY A 92 -2.59 -13.53 -17.93
CA GLY A 92 -2.50 -13.65 -16.47
C GLY A 92 -2.23 -12.31 -15.79
N ILE A 93 -2.35 -12.30 -14.47
CA ILE A 93 -2.11 -11.15 -13.61
C ILE A 93 -0.77 -11.35 -12.87
N VAL A 94 0.04 -10.31 -12.81
CA VAL A 94 1.26 -10.25 -11.99
C VAL A 94 0.87 -10.02 -10.53
N ASP A 95 0.08 -8.95 -10.29
CA ASP A 95 -0.47 -8.61 -8.98
C ASP A 95 -1.68 -7.68 -9.12
N ASP A 96 -2.42 -7.48 -8.03
CA ASP A 96 -3.38 -6.38 -7.87
C ASP A 96 -2.77 -5.31 -6.98
N ILE A 97 -3.00 -4.04 -7.33
CA ILE A 97 -2.29 -2.91 -6.75
C ILE A 97 -3.20 -1.70 -6.53
N LEU A 98 -2.74 -0.78 -5.68
CA LEU A 98 -3.29 0.56 -5.59
C LEU A 98 -2.35 1.57 -6.26
N VAL A 99 -2.92 2.46 -7.07
CA VAL A 99 -2.21 3.57 -7.72
C VAL A 99 -2.64 4.88 -7.05
N TYR A 100 -1.70 5.57 -6.42
CA TYR A 100 -1.88 6.88 -5.77
C TYR A 100 -1.32 7.96 -6.68
N LYS A 101 -2.12 8.95 -7.06
CA LYS A 101 -1.65 10.09 -7.85
C LYS A 101 -1.36 11.29 -6.96
N PHE A 102 -0.09 11.66 -6.79
CA PHE A 102 0.35 12.85 -6.06
C PHE A 102 0.36 14.08 -6.96
N THR A 103 0.93 13.97 -8.15
CA THR A 103 0.94 15.01 -9.19
C THR A 103 0.82 14.35 -10.56
N ASP A 104 0.85 15.13 -11.64
CA ASP A 104 0.83 14.57 -13.01
C ASP A 104 2.08 13.75 -13.34
N GLU A 105 3.19 13.97 -12.61
CA GLU A 105 4.46 13.28 -12.80
C GLU A 105 4.93 12.50 -11.57
N LYS A 106 4.06 12.29 -10.56
CA LYS A 106 4.45 11.55 -9.34
C LYS A 106 3.32 10.66 -8.86
N TYR A 107 3.60 9.37 -8.87
CA TYR A 107 2.68 8.33 -8.43
C TYR A 107 3.37 7.41 -7.42
N MET A 108 2.58 6.80 -6.55
CA MET A 108 3.02 5.70 -5.70
C MET A 108 2.14 4.48 -6.00
N LEU A 109 2.76 3.33 -6.10
CA LEU A 109 2.09 2.04 -6.16
C LEU A 109 2.20 1.38 -4.79
N CYS A 110 1.08 0.87 -4.26
CA CYS A 110 1.09 -0.03 -3.12
C CYS A 110 0.83 -1.44 -3.65
N VAL A 111 1.77 -2.36 -3.39
CA VAL A 111 1.78 -3.72 -3.91
C VAL A 111 1.74 -4.74 -2.77
N ASN A 112 1.34 -5.99 -3.06
CA ASN A 112 1.24 -7.03 -2.06
C ASN A 112 2.63 -7.50 -1.58
N ALA A 113 2.76 -7.70 -0.26
CA ALA A 113 4.01 -8.03 0.41
C ALA A 113 4.77 -9.22 -0.21
N ALA A 114 4.08 -10.33 -0.45
CA ALA A 114 4.68 -11.53 -1.02
C ALA A 114 5.13 -11.36 -2.48
N ASN A 115 4.66 -10.31 -3.16
CA ASN A 115 4.90 -10.04 -4.56
C ASN A 115 5.85 -8.87 -4.80
N THR A 116 6.26 -8.13 -3.77
CA THR A 116 7.04 -6.88 -3.89
C THR A 116 8.24 -7.01 -4.84
N ASP A 117 9.07 -8.03 -4.67
CA ASP A 117 10.26 -8.23 -5.53
C ASP A 117 9.88 -8.54 -6.99
N LYS A 118 8.85 -9.35 -7.18
CA LYS A 118 8.33 -9.71 -8.51
C LYS A 118 7.73 -8.49 -9.22
N ASP A 119 6.97 -7.68 -8.48
CA ASP A 119 6.32 -6.48 -8.99
C ASP A 119 7.34 -5.40 -9.32
N TRP A 120 8.32 -5.20 -8.45
CA TRP A 120 9.45 -4.32 -8.71
C TRP A 120 10.19 -4.69 -10.00
N ALA A 121 10.53 -5.99 -10.16
CA ALA A 121 11.19 -6.47 -11.37
C ALA A 121 10.34 -6.28 -12.62
N HIS A 122 9.00 -6.47 -12.52
CA HIS A 122 8.08 -6.24 -13.63
C HIS A 122 8.01 -4.75 -14.01
N ILE A 123 7.85 -3.86 -13.03
CA ILE A 123 7.78 -2.41 -13.24
C ILE A 123 9.07 -1.87 -13.86
N CYS A 124 10.23 -2.30 -13.36
CA CYS A 124 11.53 -1.90 -13.93
C CYS A 124 11.67 -2.32 -15.39
N ARG A 125 11.36 -3.58 -15.71
CA ARG A 125 11.44 -4.12 -17.07
C ARG A 125 10.52 -3.36 -18.04
N GLU A 126 9.28 -3.10 -17.65
CA GLU A 126 8.34 -2.35 -18.50
C GLU A 126 8.74 -0.86 -18.60
N GLY A 127 9.34 -0.30 -17.54
CA GLY A 127 9.85 1.07 -17.51
C GLY A 127 10.99 1.34 -18.48
N GLU A 128 11.82 0.33 -18.80
CA GLU A 128 12.91 0.46 -19.77
C GLU A 128 12.42 0.96 -21.14
N ALA A 129 11.23 0.53 -21.58
CA ALA A 129 10.65 0.96 -22.85
C ALA A 129 10.31 2.46 -22.88
N PHE A 130 10.19 3.09 -21.71
CA PHE A 130 9.93 4.52 -21.54
C PHE A 130 11.18 5.31 -21.11
N GLY A 131 12.36 4.65 -21.06
CA GLY A 131 13.62 5.24 -20.62
C GLY A 131 13.70 5.51 -19.11
N MET A 132 12.79 4.93 -18.34
CA MET A 132 12.74 5.07 -16.87
C MET A 132 13.70 4.07 -16.21
N ARG A 133 14.39 4.48 -15.16
CA ARG A 133 15.45 3.70 -14.51
C ARG A 133 15.25 3.62 -12.99
N PRO A 134 15.63 2.48 -12.38
CA PRO A 134 15.78 2.36 -10.93
C PRO A 134 16.73 3.43 -10.37
N GLY A 135 16.35 3.99 -9.21
CA GLY A 135 17.12 5.02 -8.51
C GLY A 135 16.95 6.45 -9.05
N THR A 136 16.18 6.63 -10.13
CA THR A 136 15.81 7.94 -10.68
C THR A 136 14.30 8.10 -10.78
N GLU A 137 13.70 7.62 -11.86
CA GLU A 137 12.24 7.68 -12.07
C GLU A 137 11.49 6.57 -11.31
N LEU A 138 12.14 5.45 -11.07
CA LEU A 138 11.59 4.30 -10.33
C LEU A 138 12.35 4.11 -9.02
N GLU A 139 11.62 4.00 -7.91
CA GLU A 139 12.22 3.83 -6.58
C GLU A 139 11.38 2.87 -5.74
N ASN A 140 12.01 1.81 -5.24
CA ASN A 140 11.39 0.94 -4.24
C ASN A 140 11.64 1.54 -2.86
N ALA A 141 10.60 2.08 -2.24
CA ALA A 141 10.62 2.73 -0.94
C ALA A 141 10.00 1.89 0.19
N SER A 142 9.80 0.60 -0.06
CA SER A 142 9.09 -0.30 0.87
C SER A 142 9.75 -0.40 2.25
N ASP A 143 11.07 -0.26 2.33
CA ASP A 143 11.79 -0.29 3.62
C ASP A 143 11.76 1.08 4.34
N ASP A 144 11.32 2.15 3.68
CA ASP A 144 11.30 3.52 4.21
C ASP A 144 9.91 3.99 4.64
N ILE A 145 8.86 3.23 4.31
CA ILE A 145 7.46 3.58 4.57
C ILE A 145 6.82 2.57 5.54
N CYS A 146 6.10 3.09 6.53
CA CYS A 146 5.25 2.29 7.42
C CYS A 146 3.79 2.57 7.11
N GLN A 147 2.97 1.53 7.15
CA GLN A 147 1.53 1.66 6.96
C GLN A 147 0.74 1.10 8.14
N LEU A 148 -0.28 1.86 8.57
CA LEU A 148 -1.27 1.41 9.55
C LEU A 148 -2.66 1.49 8.94
N ALA A 149 -3.41 0.39 9.01
CA ALA A 149 -4.81 0.37 8.61
C ALA A 149 -5.69 0.53 9.86
N VAL A 150 -6.34 1.69 10.00
CA VAL A 150 -7.29 1.97 11.10
C VAL A 150 -8.69 1.68 10.58
N GLN A 151 -9.35 0.66 11.12
CA GLN A 151 -10.58 0.07 10.60
C GLN A 151 -11.68 0.06 11.65
N GLY A 152 -12.95 0.09 11.21
CA GLY A 152 -14.13 -0.03 12.05
C GLY A 152 -14.98 1.23 12.11
N PRO A 153 -16.20 1.15 12.68
CA PRO A 153 -17.17 2.27 12.68
C PRO A 153 -16.69 3.52 13.46
N LEU A 154 -15.73 3.38 14.37
CA LEU A 154 -15.15 4.50 15.11
C LEU A 154 -13.79 4.96 14.57
N ALA A 155 -13.27 4.35 13.52
CA ALA A 155 -11.93 4.62 12.96
C ALA A 155 -11.74 6.12 12.64
N MET A 156 -12.65 6.72 11.87
CA MET A 156 -12.57 8.16 11.53
C MET A 156 -12.56 9.06 12.75
N LYS A 157 -13.39 8.79 13.77
CA LYS A 157 -13.43 9.58 15.01
C LYS A 157 -12.14 9.50 15.82
N ILE A 158 -11.44 8.37 15.74
CA ILE A 158 -10.15 8.16 16.40
C ILE A 158 -9.07 8.93 15.66
N VAL A 159 -8.95 8.72 14.34
CA VAL A 159 -7.95 9.37 13.50
C VAL A 159 -8.10 10.89 13.52
N GLN A 160 -9.34 11.41 13.52
CA GLN A 160 -9.59 12.86 13.59
C GLN A 160 -8.98 13.54 14.83
N LYS A 161 -8.75 12.81 15.92
CA LYS A 161 -8.08 13.36 17.12
C LYS A 161 -6.57 13.52 16.97
N LEU A 162 -5.99 12.88 15.96
CA LEU A 162 -4.54 12.81 15.72
C LEU A 162 -4.10 13.70 14.57
N VAL A 163 -5.03 14.14 13.71
CA VAL A 163 -4.73 14.92 12.51
C VAL A 163 -5.59 16.19 12.45
N ALA A 164 -5.05 17.25 11.86
CA ALA A 164 -5.75 18.51 11.66
C ALA A 164 -6.72 18.49 10.46
N HIS A 165 -6.43 17.64 9.46
CA HIS A 165 -7.28 17.49 8.28
C HIS A 165 -8.66 16.91 8.65
N PRO A 166 -9.79 17.40 8.10
CA PRO A 166 -11.13 16.91 8.41
C PRO A 166 -11.38 15.53 7.75
N VAL A 167 -10.96 14.45 8.41
CA VAL A 167 -11.01 13.07 7.90
C VAL A 167 -12.41 12.63 7.46
N GLU A 168 -13.46 13.09 8.19
CA GLU A 168 -14.85 12.77 7.87
C GLU A 168 -15.32 13.34 6.50
N GLN A 169 -14.59 14.33 5.98
CA GLN A 169 -14.91 14.97 4.70
C GLN A 169 -14.14 14.36 3.52
N MET A 170 -13.21 13.46 3.80
CA MET A 170 -12.41 12.81 2.74
C MET A 170 -13.31 11.91 1.88
N PRO A 171 -13.35 12.13 0.56
CA PRO A 171 -14.05 11.23 -0.34
C PRO A 171 -13.43 9.83 -0.36
N TYR A 172 -14.25 8.83 -0.66
CA TYR A 172 -13.78 7.45 -0.80
C TYR A 172 -12.67 7.34 -1.85
N TYR A 173 -11.62 6.57 -1.54
CA TYR A 173 -10.44 6.39 -2.38
C TYR A 173 -9.71 7.71 -2.68
N THR A 174 -9.55 8.55 -1.68
CA THR A 174 -8.68 9.74 -1.71
C THR A 174 -7.67 9.71 -0.57
N PHE A 175 -6.63 10.54 -0.69
CA PHE A 175 -5.60 10.72 0.32
C PHE A 175 -5.13 12.18 0.37
N GLU A 176 -4.50 12.55 1.47
CA GLU A 176 -3.92 13.85 1.74
C GLU A 176 -2.54 13.73 2.40
#